data_a6489b88ad11b3f1e6d6dca60d2a3992
#
_entry.id   a6489b88ad11b3f1e6d6dca60d2a3992
#
_cell.length_a   1.000
_cell.length_b   1.000
_cell.length_c   1.000
_cell.angle_alpha   90.00
_cell.angle_beta   90.00
_cell.angle_gamma   90.00
#
_symmetry.space_group_name_H-M   'P 1'
#
loop_
_entity.id
_entity.type
_entity.pdbx_description
1 polymer ?
#
loop_
_entity_poly.entity_id
_entity_poly.type
_entity_poly.pdbx_seq_one_letter_code
_entity_poly.pdbx_strand_id
1 'polypeptide(L)'
;MDTDELTYGSYLRVPELLALQQPRSRPPHPEELHFIVVHQALELWMKLLQHDLGRIVGLLDADAFSPALALLGRVNHTLEHALDQMRSLHTLPPWDLHQFRSYLGTASGSQSVQFRELELRSGLREPAYLKALEIEYGGVLPEPLAGRLAELSLADAHAAAAARLGITDVASWADFYVDPGPRTDFYLVCEALVDYDERWIRWRQEHVALVQRTLGDHARGTGGMAITYLQRTTRYRFFPVLWALRDELVVRGGGRLVGRPEHETS
;
A
#
# COMPACT_ATOMS: atom_id res chain seq x y z
N MET A 1 20.86 -22.44 37.09
CA MET A 1 20.88 -21.70 35.80
C MET A 1 19.73 -22.27 35.02
N ASP A 2 18.55 -21.63 35.14
CA ASP A 2 17.41 -21.97 34.27
C ASP A 2 17.77 -21.49 32.86
N THR A 3 18.24 -22.40 32.02
CA THR A 3 18.27 -22.18 30.57
C THR A 3 16.83 -22.29 30.13
N ASP A 4 16.16 -21.15 30.10
CA ASP A 4 14.84 -21.03 29.48
C ASP A 4 15.01 -21.44 27.99
N GLU A 5 14.79 -22.73 27.73
CA GLU A 5 15.02 -23.31 26.39
C GLU A 5 14.04 -22.67 25.44
N LEU A 6 14.57 -21.94 24.45
CA LEU A 6 13.77 -21.19 23.49
C LEU A 6 12.96 -22.18 22.64
N THR A 7 11.64 -22.18 22.82
CA THR A 7 10.69 -23.01 22.05
C THR A 7 9.99 -22.19 20.98
N TYR A 8 9.34 -22.84 20.02
CA TYR A 8 8.48 -22.20 19.04
C TYR A 8 7.45 -21.27 19.68
N GLY A 9 6.77 -21.76 20.71
CA GLY A 9 5.74 -21.00 21.43
C GLY A 9 6.28 -19.78 22.17
N SER A 10 7.42 -19.92 22.86
CA SER A 10 8.03 -18.81 23.61
C SER A 10 8.68 -17.79 22.68
N TYR A 11 9.37 -18.22 21.60
CA TYR A 11 9.96 -17.33 20.63
C TYR A 11 8.93 -16.46 19.90
N LEU A 12 7.84 -17.06 19.44
CA LEU A 12 6.76 -16.35 18.73
C LEU A 12 5.71 -15.75 19.67
N ARG A 13 5.81 -15.99 20.98
CA ARG A 13 4.83 -15.56 21.97
C ARG A 13 3.41 -15.99 21.59
N VAL A 14 3.26 -17.26 21.18
CA VAL A 14 2.00 -17.77 20.63
C VAL A 14 0.83 -17.66 21.62
N PRO A 15 0.97 -17.95 22.92
CA PRO A 15 -0.13 -17.79 23.88
C PRO A 15 -0.65 -16.34 23.95
N GLU A 16 0.25 -15.36 23.98
CA GLU A 16 -0.12 -13.94 24.05
C GLU A 16 -0.75 -13.49 22.72
N LEU A 17 -0.19 -13.90 21.59
CA LEU A 17 -0.75 -13.60 20.28
C LEU A 17 -2.18 -14.10 20.14
N LEU A 18 -2.44 -15.36 20.55
CA LEU A 18 -3.77 -15.98 20.46
C LEU A 18 -4.75 -15.52 21.55
N ALA A 19 -4.30 -14.73 22.51
CA ALA A 19 -5.16 -14.10 23.52
C ALA A 19 -5.70 -12.72 23.11
N LEU A 20 -5.24 -12.16 21.97
CA LEU A 20 -5.61 -10.82 21.52
C LEU A 20 -6.96 -10.76 20.78
N GLN A 21 -7.52 -11.89 20.37
CA GLN A 21 -8.78 -11.98 19.62
C GLN A 21 -9.97 -11.97 20.59
N GLN A 22 -10.38 -10.78 21.02
CA GLN A 22 -11.43 -10.61 22.04
C GLN A 22 -12.67 -9.92 21.45
N PRO A 23 -13.75 -10.66 21.14
CA PRO A 23 -15.01 -10.09 20.69
C PRO A 23 -15.62 -9.09 21.70
N ARG A 24 -16.19 -8.00 21.18
CA ARG A 24 -16.84 -6.96 21.97
C ARG A 24 -18.35 -7.10 22.05
N SER A 25 -18.97 -7.76 21.07
CA SER A 25 -20.44 -7.99 21.06
C SER A 25 -20.89 -8.81 22.27
N ARG A 26 -22.14 -8.59 22.68
CA ARG A 26 -22.75 -9.27 23.81
C ARG A 26 -24.17 -9.73 23.46
N PRO A 27 -24.44 -11.03 23.34
CA PRO A 27 -23.46 -12.13 23.43
C PRO A 27 -22.42 -12.07 22.31
N PRO A 28 -21.24 -12.74 22.44
CA PRO A 28 -20.23 -12.76 21.39
C PRO A 28 -20.79 -13.29 20.07
N HIS A 29 -20.64 -12.50 18.98
CA HIS A 29 -21.09 -12.90 17.65
C HIS A 29 -20.05 -13.84 17.00
N PRO A 30 -20.44 -14.98 16.41
CA PRO A 30 -19.48 -15.93 15.83
C PRO A 30 -18.55 -15.33 14.79
N GLU A 31 -19.07 -14.45 13.91
CA GLU A 31 -18.32 -13.84 12.82
C GLU A 31 -17.41 -12.68 13.26
N GLU A 32 -17.56 -12.18 14.48
CA GLU A 32 -16.67 -11.12 14.99
C GLU A 32 -15.23 -11.60 15.15
N LEU A 33 -15.01 -12.88 15.49
CA LEU A 33 -13.67 -13.46 15.56
C LEU A 33 -12.98 -13.43 14.19
N HIS A 34 -13.69 -13.81 13.13
CA HIS A 34 -13.17 -13.73 11.75
C HIS A 34 -12.76 -12.30 11.40
N PHE A 35 -13.62 -11.33 11.68
CA PHE A 35 -13.35 -9.91 11.45
C PHE A 35 -12.08 -9.43 12.18
N ILE A 36 -11.92 -9.79 13.46
CA ILE A 36 -10.75 -9.42 14.27
C ILE A 36 -9.48 -10.06 13.71
N VAL A 37 -9.49 -11.36 13.44
CA VAL A 37 -8.30 -12.11 12.98
C VAL A 37 -7.79 -11.54 11.66
N VAL A 38 -8.69 -11.27 10.70
CA VAL A 38 -8.29 -10.71 9.40
C VAL A 38 -7.62 -9.34 9.58
N HIS A 39 -8.19 -8.45 10.38
CA HIS A 39 -7.61 -7.12 10.58
C HIS A 39 -6.27 -7.18 11.32
N GLN A 40 -6.14 -8.03 12.34
CA GLN A 40 -4.87 -8.23 13.03
C GLN A 40 -3.79 -8.83 12.12
N ALA A 41 -4.14 -9.79 11.26
CA ALA A 41 -3.21 -10.35 10.29
C ALA A 41 -2.76 -9.28 9.27
N LEU A 42 -3.65 -8.42 8.81
CA LEU A 42 -3.31 -7.29 7.94
C LEU A 42 -2.32 -6.33 8.60
N GLU A 43 -2.50 -5.99 9.87
CA GLU A 43 -1.58 -5.13 10.63
C GLU A 43 -0.18 -5.79 10.76
N LEU A 44 -0.10 -7.11 10.94
CA LEU A 44 1.18 -7.84 10.96
C LEU A 44 1.89 -7.83 9.59
N TRP A 45 1.15 -8.02 8.50
CA TRP A 45 1.70 -7.90 7.14
C TRP A 45 2.16 -6.48 6.84
N MET A 46 1.42 -5.46 7.25
CA MET A 46 1.82 -4.06 7.10
C MET A 46 3.12 -3.76 7.86
N LYS A 47 3.31 -4.32 9.05
CA LYS A 47 4.56 -4.20 9.81
C LYS A 47 5.76 -4.78 9.05
N LEU A 48 5.60 -5.95 8.41
CA LEU A 48 6.65 -6.55 7.58
C LEU A 48 6.94 -5.70 6.35
N LEU A 49 5.89 -5.22 5.66
CA LEU A 49 6.03 -4.33 4.51
C LEU A 49 6.79 -3.05 4.88
N GLN A 50 6.47 -2.43 6.02
CA GLN A 50 7.18 -1.24 6.52
C GLN A 50 8.68 -1.51 6.70
N HIS A 51 9.03 -2.64 7.32
CA HIS A 51 10.41 -3.04 7.53
C HIS A 51 11.17 -3.22 6.21
N ASP A 52 10.57 -3.96 5.27
CA ASP A 52 11.23 -4.28 4.00
C ASP A 52 11.32 -3.06 3.07
N LEU A 53 10.30 -2.20 3.02
CA LEU A 53 10.37 -0.95 2.26
C LEU A 53 11.47 -0.02 2.77
N GLY A 54 11.64 0.07 4.09
CA GLY A 54 12.76 0.84 4.66
C GLY A 54 14.13 0.34 4.21
N ARG A 55 14.30 -0.98 4.11
CA ARG A 55 15.54 -1.60 3.60
C ARG A 55 15.73 -1.33 2.11
N ILE A 56 14.64 -1.39 1.30
CA ILE A 56 14.71 -1.11 -0.14
C ILE A 56 15.14 0.34 -0.39
N VAL A 57 14.62 1.30 0.38
CA VAL A 57 15.05 2.71 0.29
C VAL A 57 16.56 2.83 0.46
N GLY A 58 17.15 2.19 1.50
CA GLY A 58 18.59 2.20 1.71
C GLY A 58 19.40 1.50 0.60
N LEU A 59 18.86 0.41 0.02
CA LEU A 59 19.48 -0.29 -1.09
C LEU A 59 19.48 0.54 -2.38
N LEU A 60 18.38 1.25 -2.67
CA LEU A 60 18.31 2.15 -3.82
C LEU A 60 19.23 3.38 -3.65
N ASP A 61 19.35 3.90 -2.44
CA ASP A 61 20.27 5.00 -2.15
C ASP A 61 21.74 4.61 -2.34
N ALA A 62 22.06 3.33 -2.10
CA ALA A 62 23.38 2.74 -2.31
C ALA A 62 23.59 2.15 -3.72
N ASP A 63 22.68 2.35 -4.68
CA ASP A 63 22.68 1.76 -6.03
C ASP A 63 22.78 0.21 -6.04
N ALA A 64 22.35 -0.43 -4.96
CA ALA A 64 22.34 -1.87 -4.79
C ALA A 64 21.07 -2.50 -5.40
N PHE A 65 20.93 -2.46 -6.73
CA PHE A 65 19.69 -2.80 -7.43
C PHE A 65 19.33 -4.28 -7.36
N SER A 66 20.27 -5.21 -7.53
CA SER A 66 19.98 -6.65 -7.45
C SER A 66 19.40 -7.08 -6.09
N PRO A 67 19.95 -6.73 -4.92
CA PRO A 67 19.33 -7.02 -3.64
C PRO A 67 18.02 -6.24 -3.41
N ALA A 68 17.88 -5.02 -3.94
CA ALA A 68 16.61 -4.28 -3.90
C ALA A 68 15.51 -5.01 -4.67
N LEU A 69 15.82 -5.53 -5.87
CA LEU A 69 14.92 -6.32 -6.70
C LEU A 69 14.44 -7.59 -5.97
N ALA A 70 15.37 -8.34 -5.37
CA ALA A 70 15.03 -9.54 -4.60
C ALA A 70 14.09 -9.23 -3.44
N LEU A 71 14.30 -8.10 -2.76
CA LEU A 71 13.46 -7.67 -1.65
C LEU A 71 12.10 -7.14 -2.13
N LEU A 72 12.04 -6.43 -3.27
CA LEU A 72 10.78 -6.03 -3.92
C LEU A 72 9.93 -7.24 -4.31
N GLY A 73 10.55 -8.33 -4.77
CA GLY A 73 9.84 -9.59 -5.03
C GLY A 73 9.11 -10.10 -3.77
N ARG A 74 9.76 -10.06 -2.60
CA ARG A 74 9.12 -10.42 -1.32
C ARG A 74 8.02 -9.44 -0.91
N VAL A 75 8.25 -8.13 -1.07
CA VAL A 75 7.24 -7.10 -0.78
C VAL A 75 5.99 -7.30 -1.63
N ASN A 76 6.16 -7.52 -2.93
CA ASN A 76 5.08 -7.77 -3.87
C ASN A 76 4.28 -9.04 -3.51
N HIS A 77 4.97 -10.11 -3.11
CA HIS A 77 4.35 -11.35 -2.65
C HIS A 77 3.60 -11.16 -1.32
N THR A 78 4.20 -10.44 -0.37
CA THR A 78 3.55 -10.12 0.92
C THR A 78 2.28 -9.29 0.72
N LEU A 79 2.30 -8.33 -0.21
CA LEU A 79 1.13 -7.51 -0.53
C LEU A 79 0.00 -8.33 -1.18
N GLU A 80 0.34 -9.31 -2.01
CA GLU A 80 -0.65 -10.26 -2.57
C GLU A 80 -1.30 -11.11 -1.47
N HIS A 81 -0.52 -11.63 -0.52
CA HIS A 81 -1.07 -12.33 0.65
C HIS A 81 -1.98 -11.43 1.49
N ALA A 82 -1.61 -10.18 1.73
CA ALA A 82 -2.45 -9.25 2.45
C ALA A 82 -3.78 -8.98 1.70
N LEU A 83 -3.74 -8.91 0.36
CA LEU A 83 -4.92 -8.79 -0.48
C LEU A 83 -5.83 -10.02 -0.35
N ASP A 84 -5.28 -11.23 -0.39
CA ASP A 84 -6.05 -12.47 -0.22
C ASP A 84 -6.66 -12.57 1.18
N GLN A 85 -5.96 -12.10 2.21
CA GLN A 85 -6.52 -12.00 3.57
C GLN A 85 -7.75 -11.07 3.59
N MET A 86 -7.69 -9.91 2.96
CA MET A 86 -8.83 -9.00 2.86
C MET A 86 -10.00 -9.64 2.11
N ARG A 87 -9.72 -10.39 1.05
CA ARG A 87 -10.74 -11.12 0.27
C ARG A 87 -11.53 -12.12 1.11
N SER A 88 -10.95 -12.69 2.17
CA SER A 88 -11.68 -13.58 3.05
C SER A 88 -12.90 -12.90 3.70
N LEU A 89 -12.89 -11.56 3.87
CA LEU A 89 -14.03 -10.80 4.38
C LEU A 89 -15.25 -10.80 3.44
N HIS A 90 -15.10 -11.17 2.17
CA HIS A 90 -16.25 -11.38 1.27
C HIS A 90 -17.15 -12.55 1.71
N THR A 91 -16.63 -13.44 2.55
CA THR A 91 -17.41 -14.55 3.13
C THR A 91 -18.22 -14.14 4.35
N LEU A 92 -17.95 -12.96 4.91
CA LEU A 92 -18.71 -12.40 6.03
C LEU A 92 -20.11 -11.94 5.54
N PRO A 93 -21.21 -12.55 6.00
CA PRO A 93 -22.53 -12.13 5.57
C PRO A 93 -22.81 -10.68 6.02
N PRO A 94 -23.37 -9.83 5.15
CA PRO A 94 -23.66 -8.42 5.48
C PRO A 94 -24.51 -8.26 6.73
N TRP A 95 -25.53 -9.13 6.91
CA TRP A 95 -26.39 -9.06 8.08
C TRP A 95 -25.63 -9.34 9.38
N ASP A 96 -24.70 -10.30 9.37
CA ASP A 96 -23.91 -10.67 10.54
C ASP A 96 -22.98 -9.52 10.96
N LEU A 97 -22.34 -8.84 9.99
CA LEU A 97 -21.61 -7.61 10.29
C LEU A 97 -22.49 -6.57 10.97
N HIS A 98 -23.71 -6.35 10.47
CA HIS A 98 -24.61 -5.36 11.04
C HIS A 98 -25.03 -5.67 12.49
N GLN A 99 -25.06 -6.96 12.89
CA GLN A 99 -25.40 -7.36 14.25
C GLN A 99 -24.33 -6.95 15.27
N PHE A 100 -23.03 -6.99 14.91
CA PHE A 100 -21.98 -6.60 15.85
C PHE A 100 -21.37 -5.23 15.55
N ARG A 101 -21.67 -4.60 14.39
CA ARG A 101 -21.07 -3.32 13.99
C ARG A 101 -21.23 -2.20 15.02
N SER A 102 -22.35 -2.15 15.73
CA SER A 102 -22.58 -1.15 16.79
C SER A 102 -21.58 -1.23 17.94
N TYR A 103 -21.03 -2.41 18.20
CA TYR A 103 -20.01 -2.63 19.24
C TYR A 103 -18.63 -2.16 18.81
N LEU A 104 -18.39 -1.89 17.52
CA LEU A 104 -17.13 -1.34 17.02
C LEU A 104 -17.00 0.17 17.35
N GLY A 105 -18.11 0.83 17.74
CA GLY A 105 -18.10 2.27 18.02
C GLY A 105 -17.64 3.09 16.82
N THR A 106 -16.58 3.87 16.99
CA THR A 106 -15.96 4.68 15.91
C THR A 106 -14.77 3.99 15.24
N ALA A 107 -14.44 2.75 15.63
CA ALA A 107 -13.31 2.03 15.06
C ALA A 107 -13.51 1.79 13.55
N SER A 108 -12.53 2.19 12.75
CA SER A 108 -12.56 2.11 11.29
C SER A 108 -11.18 1.75 10.76
N GLY A 109 -11.14 0.97 9.69
CA GLY A 109 -9.88 0.64 8.99
C GLY A 109 -9.12 1.88 8.48
N SER A 110 -9.81 3.01 8.27
CA SER A 110 -9.17 4.28 7.92
C SER A 110 -8.22 4.80 9.01
N GLN A 111 -8.42 4.37 10.25
CA GLN A 111 -7.60 4.76 11.40
C GLN A 111 -6.31 3.94 11.54
N SER A 112 -6.04 2.98 10.65
CA SER A 112 -4.76 2.25 10.67
C SER A 112 -3.61 3.21 10.36
N VAL A 113 -2.84 3.53 11.39
CA VAL A 113 -1.63 4.36 11.28
C VAL A 113 -0.61 3.68 10.38
N GLN A 114 -0.42 2.36 10.50
CA GLN A 114 0.52 1.60 9.66
C GLN A 114 0.17 1.67 8.17
N PHE A 115 -1.13 1.63 7.82
CA PHE A 115 -1.56 1.78 6.43
C PHE A 115 -1.17 3.17 5.88
N ARG A 116 -1.41 4.24 6.66
CA ARG A 116 -1.02 5.59 6.29
C ARG A 116 0.50 5.77 6.19
N GLU A 117 1.24 5.17 7.12
CA GLU A 117 2.71 5.15 7.05
C GLU A 117 3.22 4.46 5.78
N LEU A 118 2.59 3.34 5.35
CA LEU A 118 2.94 2.65 4.10
C LEU A 118 2.71 3.55 2.89
N GLU A 119 1.57 4.26 2.83
CA GLU A 119 1.28 5.20 1.74
C GLU A 119 2.34 6.32 1.68
N LEU A 120 2.70 6.92 2.82
CA LEU A 120 3.72 7.97 2.91
C LEU A 120 5.13 7.45 2.59
N ARG A 121 5.49 6.27 3.10
CA ARG A 121 6.78 5.61 2.82
C ARG A 121 6.93 5.22 1.35
N SER A 122 5.83 4.86 0.70
CA SER A 122 5.83 4.57 -0.74
C SER A 122 5.97 5.83 -1.61
N GLY A 123 5.62 7.01 -1.08
CA GLY A 123 5.77 8.29 -1.78
C GLY A 123 4.46 9.01 -2.09
N LEU A 124 3.33 8.59 -1.49
CA LEU A 124 2.06 9.30 -1.68
C LEU A 124 2.07 10.61 -0.89
N ARG A 125 2.41 11.70 -1.58
CA ARG A 125 2.56 13.06 -1.00
C ARG A 125 1.80 14.13 -1.78
N GLU A 126 0.77 13.74 -2.53
CA GLU A 126 -0.07 14.69 -3.24
C GLU A 126 -0.75 15.66 -2.25
N PRO A 127 -0.79 16.98 -2.54
CA PRO A 127 -1.34 17.98 -1.61
C PRO A 127 -2.78 17.66 -1.18
N ALA A 128 -3.60 17.15 -2.10
CA ALA A 128 -4.99 16.78 -1.81
C ALA A 128 -5.08 15.59 -0.83
N TYR A 129 -4.17 14.62 -0.96
CA TYR A 129 -4.08 13.48 -0.04
C TYR A 129 -3.61 13.92 1.35
N LEU A 130 -2.54 14.73 1.44
CA LEU A 130 -2.01 15.22 2.71
C LEU A 130 -3.04 16.06 3.46
N LYS A 131 -3.77 16.92 2.75
CA LYS A 131 -4.86 17.70 3.33
C LYS A 131 -6.00 16.83 3.86
N ALA A 132 -6.37 15.78 3.13
CA ALA A 132 -7.39 14.82 3.58
C ALA A 132 -6.92 14.07 4.83
N LEU A 133 -5.65 13.70 4.89
CA LEU A 133 -5.03 13.05 6.04
C LEU A 133 -5.01 13.97 7.27
N GLU A 134 -4.62 15.23 7.12
CA GLU A 134 -4.68 16.23 8.20
C GLU A 134 -6.10 16.38 8.76
N ILE A 135 -7.11 16.46 7.88
CA ILE A 135 -8.52 16.58 8.30
C ILE A 135 -8.94 15.34 9.09
N GLU A 136 -8.54 14.14 8.65
CA GLU A 136 -8.86 12.87 9.31
C GLU A 136 -8.32 12.84 10.75
N TYR A 137 -7.15 13.43 10.99
CA TYR A 137 -6.53 13.52 12.32
C TYR A 137 -6.77 14.84 13.06
N GLY A 138 -7.80 15.61 12.67
CA GLY A 138 -8.19 16.82 13.39
C GLY A 138 -7.22 18.00 13.25
N GLY A 139 -6.43 18.03 12.18
CA GLY A 139 -5.49 19.13 11.86
C GLY A 139 -4.05 18.90 12.32
N VAL A 140 -3.79 17.84 13.10
CA VAL A 140 -2.43 17.50 13.57
C VAL A 140 -2.16 16.02 13.29
N LEU A 141 -1.16 15.76 12.45
CA LEU A 141 -0.75 14.39 12.17
C LEU A 141 -0.13 13.74 13.42
N PRO A 142 -0.47 12.48 13.73
CA PRO A 142 0.23 11.70 14.75
C PRO A 142 1.73 11.65 14.46
N GLU A 143 2.54 11.59 15.52
CA GLU A 143 4.01 11.59 15.40
C GLU A 143 4.55 10.57 14.40
N PRO A 144 4.09 9.30 14.36
CA PRO A 144 4.59 8.35 13.36
C PRO A 144 4.40 8.82 11.91
N LEU A 145 3.30 9.52 11.59
CA LEU A 145 3.02 10.03 10.25
C LEU A 145 3.83 11.30 9.95
N ALA A 146 3.94 12.20 10.93
CA ALA A 146 4.74 13.42 10.80
C ALA A 146 6.22 13.09 10.58
N GLY A 147 6.78 12.17 11.37
CA GLY A 147 8.14 11.66 11.19
C GLY A 147 8.34 11.01 9.81
N ARG A 148 7.35 10.25 9.35
CA ARG A 148 7.42 9.58 8.04
C ARG A 148 7.47 10.57 6.87
N LEU A 149 6.81 11.72 6.98
CA LEU A 149 6.88 12.78 5.97
C LEU A 149 8.27 13.42 5.86
N ALA A 150 9.05 13.43 6.93
CA ALA A 150 10.41 13.95 6.94
C ALA A 150 11.45 12.97 6.39
N GLU A 151 11.11 11.68 6.30
CA GLU A 151 12.02 10.65 5.79
C GLU A 151 11.95 10.54 4.26
N LEU A 152 13.03 9.97 3.69
CA LEU A 152 13.10 9.62 2.27
C LEU A 152 12.06 8.51 1.97
N SER A 153 11.21 8.74 0.97
CA SER A 153 10.27 7.72 0.50
C SER A 153 10.89 6.79 -0.53
N LEU A 154 10.20 5.71 -0.83
CA LEU A 154 10.59 4.78 -1.90
C LEU A 154 10.61 5.49 -3.26
N ALA A 155 9.62 6.37 -3.53
CA ALA A 155 9.57 7.16 -4.76
C ALA A 155 10.74 8.15 -4.85
N ASP A 156 11.10 8.80 -3.74
CA ASP A 156 12.26 9.72 -3.69
C ASP A 156 13.57 8.95 -3.96
N ALA A 157 13.77 7.80 -3.32
CA ALA A 157 14.97 6.97 -3.51
C ALA A 157 15.08 6.45 -4.95
N HIS A 158 13.96 6.03 -5.56
CA HIS A 158 13.90 5.64 -6.96
C HIS A 158 14.26 6.80 -7.89
N ALA A 159 13.69 7.99 -7.68
CA ALA A 159 13.98 9.17 -8.48
C ALA A 159 15.45 9.59 -8.36
N ALA A 160 16.01 9.55 -7.16
CA ALA A 160 17.42 9.84 -6.92
C ALA A 160 18.34 8.83 -7.62
N ALA A 161 18.03 7.53 -7.58
CA ALA A 161 18.77 6.50 -8.30
C ALA A 161 18.73 6.71 -9.82
N ALA A 162 17.54 7.01 -10.37
CA ALA A 162 17.39 7.35 -11.79
C ALA A 162 18.28 8.55 -12.18
N ALA A 163 18.25 9.62 -11.38
CA ALA A 163 19.05 10.81 -11.63
C ALA A 163 20.57 10.50 -11.63
N ARG A 164 21.06 9.66 -10.70
CA ARG A 164 22.47 9.21 -10.68
C ARG A 164 22.86 8.42 -11.94
N LEU A 165 21.89 7.74 -12.56
CA LEU A 165 22.08 7.01 -13.81
C LEU A 165 21.88 7.90 -15.06
N GLY A 166 21.69 9.22 -14.90
CA GLY A 166 21.46 10.15 -15.99
C GLY A 166 20.06 10.11 -16.58
N ILE A 167 19.07 9.52 -15.88
CA ILE A 167 17.67 9.40 -16.31
C ILE A 167 16.87 10.50 -15.61
N THR A 168 16.64 11.63 -16.29
CA THR A 168 16.09 12.84 -15.65
C THR A 168 14.84 13.41 -16.31
N ASP A 169 14.55 13.02 -17.55
CA ASP A 169 13.42 13.50 -18.33
C ASP A 169 12.74 12.35 -19.10
N VAL A 170 11.62 12.65 -19.74
CA VAL A 170 10.80 11.65 -20.47
C VAL A 170 11.61 10.98 -21.58
N ALA A 171 12.48 11.71 -22.27
CA ALA A 171 13.28 11.17 -23.38
C ALA A 171 14.31 10.16 -22.87
N SER A 172 15.09 10.52 -21.84
CA SER A 172 16.08 9.63 -21.21
C SER A 172 15.42 8.40 -20.56
N TRP A 173 14.22 8.53 -19.99
CA TRP A 173 13.44 7.38 -19.52
C TRP A 173 13.06 6.44 -20.66
N ALA A 174 12.60 6.98 -21.78
CA ALA A 174 12.21 6.17 -22.93
C ALA A 174 13.43 5.50 -23.60
N ASP A 175 14.55 6.20 -23.74
CA ASP A 175 15.81 5.62 -24.21
C ASP A 175 16.31 4.48 -23.33
N PHE A 176 16.27 4.68 -22.01
CA PHE A 176 16.63 3.66 -21.04
C PHE A 176 15.73 2.41 -21.13
N TYR A 177 14.43 2.58 -21.34
CA TYR A 177 13.51 1.44 -21.46
C TYR A 177 13.64 0.69 -22.79
N VAL A 178 14.04 1.37 -23.87
CA VAL A 178 14.29 0.72 -25.16
C VAL A 178 15.60 -0.08 -25.12
N ASP A 179 16.63 0.45 -24.48
CA ASP A 179 17.93 -0.24 -24.31
C ASP A 179 18.52 0.05 -22.92
N PRO A 180 18.21 -0.76 -21.90
CA PRO A 180 18.78 -0.60 -20.57
C PRO A 180 20.26 -0.92 -20.50
N GLY A 181 20.80 -1.76 -21.41
CA GLY A 181 22.22 -2.13 -21.45
C GLY A 181 22.74 -2.61 -20.09
N PRO A 182 23.86 -2.04 -19.58
CA PRO A 182 24.44 -2.44 -18.29
C PRO A 182 23.57 -2.05 -17.07
N ARG A 183 22.48 -1.28 -17.26
CA ARG A 183 21.54 -0.86 -16.21
C ARG A 183 20.31 -1.76 -16.13
N THR A 184 20.39 -3.00 -16.64
CA THR A 184 19.27 -3.97 -16.65
C THR A 184 18.71 -4.22 -15.26
N ASP A 185 19.56 -4.26 -14.22
CA ASP A 185 19.10 -4.46 -12.84
C ASP A 185 18.16 -3.32 -12.38
N PHE A 186 18.49 -2.08 -12.74
CA PHE A 186 17.62 -0.93 -12.42
C PHE A 186 16.33 -0.97 -13.23
N TYR A 187 16.37 -1.41 -14.50
CA TYR A 187 15.15 -1.64 -15.30
C TYR A 187 14.23 -2.65 -14.61
N LEU A 188 14.76 -3.78 -14.12
CA LEU A 188 13.96 -4.78 -13.42
C LEU A 188 13.41 -4.25 -12.08
N VAL A 189 14.15 -3.39 -11.39
CA VAL A 189 13.63 -2.66 -10.22
C VAL A 189 12.44 -1.78 -10.61
N CYS A 190 12.54 -1.01 -11.70
CA CYS A 190 11.44 -0.17 -12.17
C CYS A 190 10.17 -1.00 -12.49
N GLU A 191 10.32 -2.14 -13.16
CA GLU A 191 9.18 -3.03 -13.44
C GLU A 191 8.59 -3.62 -12.15
N ALA A 192 9.42 -4.02 -11.19
CA ALA A 192 8.95 -4.50 -9.90
C ALA A 192 8.24 -3.41 -9.06
N LEU A 193 8.58 -2.13 -9.26
CA LEU A 193 7.86 -0.99 -8.67
C LEU A 193 6.52 -0.73 -9.36
N VAL A 194 6.40 -0.96 -10.67
CA VAL A 194 5.10 -0.94 -11.35
C VAL A 194 4.21 -2.08 -10.85
N ASP A 195 4.76 -3.27 -10.68
CA ASP A 195 4.08 -4.40 -10.05
C ASP A 195 3.57 -4.08 -8.64
N TYR A 196 4.36 -3.34 -7.86
CA TYR A 196 3.99 -2.86 -6.53
C TYR A 196 2.79 -1.89 -6.59
N ASP A 197 2.86 -0.90 -7.47
CA ASP A 197 1.76 0.04 -7.71
C ASP A 197 0.47 -0.67 -8.16
N GLU A 198 0.59 -1.65 -9.08
CA GLU A 198 -0.56 -2.42 -9.55
C GLU A 198 -1.26 -3.18 -8.42
N ARG A 199 -0.50 -3.80 -7.50
CA ARG A 199 -1.06 -4.49 -6.33
C ARG A 199 -1.77 -3.54 -5.38
N TRP A 200 -1.26 -2.32 -5.20
CA TRP A 200 -1.94 -1.28 -4.42
C TRP A 200 -3.22 -0.79 -5.09
N ILE A 201 -3.25 -0.70 -6.41
CA ILE A 201 -4.47 -0.39 -7.16
C ILE A 201 -5.51 -1.47 -6.91
N ARG A 202 -5.12 -2.75 -7.06
CA ARG A 202 -5.99 -3.92 -6.80
C ARG A 202 -6.50 -3.93 -5.36
N TRP A 203 -5.62 -3.67 -4.39
CA TRP A 203 -6.01 -3.52 -2.98
C TRP A 203 -7.14 -2.50 -2.79
N ARG A 204 -6.97 -1.31 -3.35
CA ARG A 204 -7.97 -0.24 -3.23
C ARG A 204 -9.28 -0.58 -3.94
N GLN A 205 -9.20 -1.19 -5.12
CA GLN A 205 -10.38 -1.64 -5.87
C GLN A 205 -11.14 -2.73 -5.11
N GLU A 206 -10.44 -3.72 -4.58
CA GLU A 206 -11.00 -4.81 -3.79
C GLU A 206 -11.64 -4.28 -2.50
N HIS A 207 -10.99 -3.34 -1.82
CA HIS A 207 -11.55 -2.70 -0.63
C HIS A 207 -12.83 -1.92 -0.95
N VAL A 208 -12.89 -1.19 -2.05
CA VAL A 208 -14.13 -0.54 -2.52
C VAL A 208 -15.23 -1.57 -2.76
N ALA A 209 -14.93 -2.64 -3.48
CA ALA A 209 -15.89 -3.72 -3.77
C ALA A 209 -16.40 -4.39 -2.48
N LEU A 210 -15.50 -4.67 -1.53
CA LEU A 210 -15.84 -5.23 -0.23
C LEU A 210 -16.80 -4.32 0.56
N VAL A 211 -16.49 -3.02 0.61
CA VAL A 211 -17.33 -2.03 1.33
C VAL A 211 -18.70 -1.91 0.67
N GLN A 212 -18.77 -1.84 -0.67
CA GLN A 212 -20.03 -1.80 -1.40
C GLN A 212 -20.87 -3.06 -1.17
N ARG A 213 -20.26 -4.24 -1.27
CA ARG A 213 -20.92 -5.53 -1.03
C ARG A 213 -21.50 -5.64 0.39
N THR A 214 -20.77 -5.10 1.39
CA THR A 214 -21.11 -5.31 2.80
C THR A 214 -22.00 -4.21 3.36
N LEU A 215 -21.81 -2.96 2.95
CA LEU A 215 -22.52 -1.79 3.49
C LEU A 215 -23.46 -1.11 2.48
N GLY A 216 -23.32 -1.40 1.18
CA GLY A 216 -24.07 -0.74 0.10
C GLY A 216 -23.42 0.56 -0.38
N ASP A 217 -23.92 1.09 -1.51
CA ASP A 217 -23.31 2.22 -2.23
C ASP A 217 -23.44 3.58 -1.50
N HIS A 218 -24.41 3.72 -0.62
CA HIS A 218 -24.71 5.00 0.06
C HIS A 218 -24.32 4.99 1.54
N ALA A 219 -23.81 3.88 2.04
CA ALA A 219 -23.40 3.80 3.43
C ALA A 219 -22.10 4.57 3.69
N ARG A 220 -21.94 5.02 4.93
CA ARG A 220 -20.67 5.53 5.44
C ARG A 220 -20.00 4.44 6.28
N GLY A 221 -18.69 4.34 6.17
CA GLY A 221 -17.87 3.52 7.08
C GLY A 221 -18.10 3.94 8.54
N THR A 222 -17.69 3.12 9.50
CA THR A 222 -17.79 3.45 10.94
C THR A 222 -17.07 4.76 11.29
N GLY A 223 -15.98 5.10 10.60
CA GLY A 223 -15.28 6.40 10.72
C GLY A 223 -15.91 7.54 9.91
N GLY A 224 -17.14 7.38 9.36
CA GLY A 224 -17.84 8.44 8.63
C GLY A 224 -17.40 8.66 7.18
N MET A 225 -16.39 7.92 6.70
CA MET A 225 -15.84 8.06 5.34
C MET A 225 -16.83 7.56 4.29
N ALA A 226 -17.06 8.38 3.24
CA ALA A 226 -17.93 8.02 2.13
C ALA A 226 -17.19 7.12 1.12
N ILE A 227 -17.94 6.21 0.47
CA ILE A 227 -17.42 5.32 -0.59
C ILE A 227 -16.77 6.13 -1.73
N THR A 228 -17.33 7.29 -2.07
CA THR A 228 -16.78 8.17 -3.11
C THR A 228 -15.34 8.60 -2.82
N TYR A 229 -14.94 8.73 -1.56
CA TYR A 229 -13.54 8.96 -1.20
C TYR A 229 -12.68 7.74 -1.51
N LEU A 230 -13.11 6.55 -1.10
CA LEU A 230 -12.39 5.30 -1.40
C LEU A 230 -12.22 5.09 -2.91
N GLN A 231 -13.25 5.36 -3.70
CA GLN A 231 -13.19 5.28 -5.16
C GLN A 231 -12.13 6.22 -5.76
N ARG A 232 -11.93 7.43 -5.20
CA ARG A 232 -10.88 8.34 -5.64
C ARG A 232 -9.48 7.79 -5.38
N THR A 233 -9.29 7.07 -4.28
CA THR A 233 -7.97 6.51 -3.93
C THR A 233 -7.48 5.46 -4.92
N THR A 234 -8.36 4.85 -5.72
CA THR A 234 -7.99 3.86 -6.75
C THR A 234 -7.11 4.46 -7.87
N ARG A 235 -7.05 5.79 -7.97
CA ARG A 235 -6.24 6.51 -8.96
C ARG A 235 -4.84 6.82 -8.48
N TYR A 236 -4.54 6.69 -7.19
CA TYR A 236 -3.22 6.99 -6.66
C TYR A 236 -2.17 6.06 -7.21
N ARG A 237 -1.02 6.63 -7.54
CA ARG A 237 0.19 5.95 -8.02
C ARG A 237 1.37 6.47 -7.22
N PHE A 238 2.28 5.58 -6.82
CA PHE A 238 3.52 5.99 -6.16
C PHE A 238 4.60 6.35 -7.18
N PHE A 239 4.54 5.72 -8.36
CA PHE A 239 5.53 5.90 -9.44
C PHE A 239 4.87 6.42 -10.73
N PRO A 240 4.23 7.60 -10.73
CA PRO A 240 3.48 8.09 -11.90
C PRO A 240 4.35 8.25 -13.15
N VAL A 241 5.65 8.52 -13.00
CA VAL A 241 6.59 8.61 -14.13
C VAL A 241 6.69 7.29 -14.90
N LEU A 242 6.73 6.15 -14.19
CA LEU A 242 6.80 4.84 -14.82
C LEU A 242 5.52 4.49 -15.58
N TRP A 243 4.36 4.93 -15.09
CA TRP A 243 3.08 4.76 -15.78
C TRP A 243 2.98 5.67 -17.02
N ALA A 244 3.34 6.95 -16.91
CA ALA A 244 3.33 7.89 -18.03
C ALA A 244 4.28 7.47 -19.16
N LEU A 245 5.39 6.83 -18.82
CA LEU A 245 6.35 6.31 -19.79
C LEU A 245 5.74 5.31 -20.77
N ARG A 246 4.71 4.54 -20.38
CA ARG A 246 4.02 3.58 -21.27
C ARG A 246 3.43 4.28 -22.49
N ASP A 247 2.87 5.46 -22.31
CA ASP A 247 2.33 6.28 -23.42
C ASP A 247 3.45 6.69 -24.39
N GLU A 248 4.59 7.10 -23.87
CA GLU A 248 5.76 7.47 -24.68
C GLU A 248 6.30 6.28 -25.50
N LEU A 249 6.38 5.10 -24.87
CA LEU A 249 6.82 3.88 -25.56
C LEU A 249 5.86 3.47 -26.67
N VAL A 250 4.55 3.67 -26.51
CA VAL A 250 3.55 3.45 -27.58
C VAL A 250 3.83 4.37 -28.76
N VAL A 251 4.07 5.65 -28.53
CA VAL A 251 4.38 6.63 -29.58
C VAL A 251 5.67 6.27 -30.32
N ARG A 252 6.74 5.91 -29.59
CA ARG A 252 8.01 5.48 -30.19
C ARG A 252 7.88 4.20 -31.02
N GLY A 253 7.01 3.28 -30.59
CA GLY A 253 6.69 2.06 -31.33
C GLY A 253 5.79 2.28 -32.55
N GLY A 254 5.48 3.53 -32.91
CA GLY A 254 4.62 3.89 -34.06
C GLY A 254 3.12 3.80 -33.75
N GLY A 255 2.72 3.62 -32.49
CA GLY A 255 1.33 3.62 -32.03
C GLY A 255 0.75 5.03 -31.92
N ARG A 256 -0.58 5.12 -31.85
CA ARG A 256 -1.30 6.39 -31.61
C ARG A 256 -2.00 6.34 -30.25
N LEU A 257 -1.91 7.43 -29.49
CA LEU A 257 -2.65 7.60 -28.24
C LEU A 257 -4.05 8.15 -28.54
N VAL A 258 -5.07 7.57 -27.88
CA VAL A 258 -6.45 8.04 -27.96
C VAL A 258 -6.73 8.94 -26.76
N GLY A 259 -7.25 10.15 -27.00
CA GLY A 259 -7.72 11.06 -25.95
C GLY A 259 -6.65 11.89 -25.26
N ARG A 260 -5.41 11.94 -25.76
CA ARG A 260 -4.43 12.94 -25.31
C ARG A 260 -4.75 14.27 -26.02
N PRO A 261 -5.00 15.38 -25.30
CA PRO A 261 -5.13 16.68 -25.96
C PRO A 261 -3.81 16.98 -26.67
N GLU A 262 -3.89 17.34 -27.96
CA GLU A 262 -2.75 17.86 -28.71
C GLU A 262 -2.30 19.15 -27.99
N HIS A 263 -1.19 19.08 -27.27
CA HIS A 263 -0.54 20.31 -26.84
C HIS A 263 0.03 20.96 -28.09
N GLU A 264 -0.60 22.08 -28.46
CA GLU A 264 -0.12 23.00 -29.47
C GLU A 264 1.38 23.27 -29.23
N THR A 265 2.19 22.79 -30.16
CA THR A 265 3.58 23.23 -30.30
C THR A 265 3.51 24.64 -30.87
N SER A 266 3.73 25.63 -30.04
CA SER A 266 4.05 27.01 -30.42
C SER A 266 5.36 27.41 -29.80
#